data_7825cf04409283a42a9dc1f2d18ff0fa
#
_entry.id   7825cf04409283a42a9dc1f2d18ff0fa
#
_cell.length_a   1.000
_cell.length_b   1.000
_cell.length_c   1.000
_cell.angle_alpha   90.00
_cell.angle_beta   90.00
_cell.angle_gamma   90.00
#
_symmetry.space_group_name_H-M   'P 1'
#
loop_
_entity.id
_entity.type
_entity.pdbx_description
1 polymer ?
#
loop_
_entity_poly.entity_id
_entity_poly.type
_entity_poly.pdbx_seq_one_letter_code
_entity_poly.pdbx_strand_id
1 'polypeptide(L)'
;MNRNTFNRCIRESDFRELFISEMGWNNYSGQSDITPIIVDEIEYQPKTIAERNGFQIITCDVRGIPTTTVCKKIDIKLRRWANDYICIYAIPGTEHHLWVAPIKTVEKRELVTIEYNEARAADFLFSKIDNLSFDLDELTTIMDVKERIQGAFAVNSEKITKDFYAGFKKEHKAFADFITGIDDHIIVKDNRNKQWYTSVMLNRLMFCYFIQKKGFLDSDTDYLQKKLREVRQQKGENRFFKSFYRGFLSRLFHDGLNAPSHSEEFENNYGRIPYLNGGMFDEHQLEKDYKDIDIADEAFIRLFDFFDKWRWHLDTRITASGKDINPDVLGYIFEQYINDRAQMGAYYTKEDITEYIGKNCIIPFLFDRVKVNMPDEFSIDG
;
A
#
# COMPACT_ATOMS: atom_id res chain seq x y z
N MET A 1 12.55 -17.91 14.03
CA MET A 1 11.63 -19.06 14.26
C MET A 1 12.01 -20.24 13.36
N ASN A 2 12.01 -21.50 13.85
CA ASN A 2 12.33 -22.68 13.04
C ASN A 2 11.10 -23.10 12.20
N ARG A 3 11.28 -23.25 10.89
CA ARG A 3 10.18 -23.56 9.94
C ARG A 3 9.55 -24.94 10.14
N ASN A 4 10.34 -25.94 10.51
CA ASN A 4 9.83 -27.30 10.76
C ASN A 4 8.99 -27.34 12.03
N THR A 5 9.44 -26.69 13.09
CA THR A 5 8.69 -26.58 14.35
C THR A 5 7.42 -25.76 14.13
N PHE A 6 7.49 -24.66 13.38
CA PHE A 6 6.31 -23.88 12.99
C PHE A 6 5.26 -24.77 12.30
N ASN A 7 5.64 -25.49 11.26
CA ASN A 7 4.71 -26.34 10.50
C ASN A 7 4.08 -27.43 11.40
N ARG A 8 4.84 -27.98 12.35
CA ARG A 8 4.32 -28.93 13.32
C ARG A 8 3.30 -28.26 14.26
N CYS A 9 3.65 -27.14 14.87
CA CYS A 9 2.76 -26.42 15.79
C CYS A 9 1.44 -26.01 15.11
N ILE A 10 1.50 -25.54 13.85
CA ILE A 10 0.30 -25.17 13.09
C ILE A 10 -0.58 -26.39 12.81
N ARG A 11 0.01 -27.52 12.43
CA ARG A 11 -0.71 -28.77 12.14
C ARG A 11 -1.38 -29.35 13.39
N GLU A 12 -0.68 -29.29 14.52
CA GLU A 12 -1.16 -29.83 15.80
C GLU A 12 -2.00 -28.83 16.59
N SER A 13 -2.15 -27.59 16.09
CA SER A 13 -2.79 -26.47 16.78
C SER A 13 -2.15 -26.15 18.13
N ASP A 14 -0.85 -26.45 18.30
CA ASP A 14 -0.08 -26.12 19.49
C ASP A 14 0.42 -24.68 19.46
N PHE A 15 -0.49 -23.75 19.58
CA PHE A 15 -0.19 -22.32 19.57
C PHE A 15 0.58 -21.87 20.81
N ARG A 16 0.49 -22.63 21.92
CA ARG A 16 1.25 -22.30 23.12
C ARG A 16 2.75 -22.55 22.91
N GLU A 17 3.12 -23.70 22.37
CA GLU A 17 4.52 -23.98 22.02
C GLU A 17 5.01 -22.98 20.99
N LEU A 18 4.20 -22.69 19.97
CA LEU A 18 4.54 -21.74 18.93
C LEU A 18 4.89 -20.35 19.51
N PHE A 19 4.01 -19.75 20.30
CA PHE A 19 4.24 -18.40 20.81
C PHE A 19 5.30 -18.33 21.89
N ILE A 20 5.33 -19.28 22.84
CA ILE A 20 6.25 -19.22 23.97
C ILE A 20 7.63 -19.72 23.58
N SER A 21 7.72 -20.93 23.03
CA SER A 21 9.01 -21.59 22.80
C SER A 21 9.72 -21.09 21.54
N GLU A 22 8.96 -20.85 20.46
CA GLU A 22 9.53 -20.50 19.15
C GLU A 22 9.56 -18.99 18.90
N MET A 23 8.56 -18.24 19.38
CA MET A 23 8.43 -16.82 19.10
C MET A 23 8.80 -15.90 20.26
N GLY A 24 9.21 -16.45 21.41
CA GLY A 24 9.73 -15.68 22.54
C GLY A 24 8.69 -14.85 23.30
N TRP A 25 7.42 -15.25 23.27
CA TRP A 25 6.38 -14.66 24.10
C TRP A 25 6.43 -15.19 25.52
N ASN A 26 5.90 -14.44 26.48
CA ASN A 26 5.84 -14.84 27.87
C ASN A 26 4.62 -15.74 28.15
N ASN A 27 4.76 -16.64 29.14
CA ASN A 27 3.62 -17.31 29.70
C ASN A 27 2.65 -16.28 30.30
N TYR A 28 1.36 -16.45 30.05
CA TYR A 28 0.36 -15.62 30.71
C TYR A 28 0.29 -15.93 32.19
N SER A 29 0.46 -14.93 33.05
CA SER A 29 0.51 -15.08 34.49
C SER A 29 -0.84 -14.92 35.18
N GLY A 30 -1.87 -14.47 34.45
CA GLY A 30 -3.22 -14.28 34.95
C GLY A 30 -4.10 -15.53 34.87
N GLN A 31 -5.40 -15.35 35.06
CA GLN A 31 -6.38 -16.39 34.86
C GLN A 31 -6.54 -16.72 33.39
N SER A 32 -6.06 -17.87 32.93
CA SER A 32 -6.06 -18.27 31.52
C SER A 32 -7.48 -18.40 30.94
N ASP A 33 -8.41 -19.00 31.70
CA ASP A 33 -9.76 -19.25 31.20
C ASP A 33 -10.62 -17.99 31.30
N ILE A 34 -11.09 -17.53 30.16
CA ILE A 34 -12.01 -16.40 30.04
C ILE A 34 -13.45 -16.94 30.20
N THR A 35 -14.32 -16.18 30.85
CA THR A 35 -15.73 -16.54 30.95
C THR A 35 -16.33 -16.87 29.59
N PRO A 36 -17.05 -17.98 29.43
CA PRO A 36 -17.67 -18.38 28.17
C PRO A 36 -18.50 -17.26 27.54
N ILE A 37 -18.34 -17.09 26.21
CA ILE A 37 -19.01 -16.04 25.44
C ILE A 37 -20.08 -16.68 24.56
N ILE A 38 -21.34 -16.33 24.78
CA ILE A 38 -22.46 -16.82 23.96
C ILE A 38 -22.78 -15.77 22.89
N VAL A 39 -22.75 -16.19 21.63
CA VAL A 39 -23.13 -15.38 20.47
C VAL A 39 -23.97 -16.25 19.54
N ASP A 40 -25.16 -15.74 19.19
CA ASP A 40 -26.10 -16.45 18.29
C ASP A 40 -26.33 -17.91 18.71
N GLU A 41 -26.58 -18.14 20.03
CA GLU A 41 -26.80 -19.42 20.68
C GLU A 41 -25.59 -20.38 20.69
N ILE A 42 -24.44 -19.96 20.17
CA ILE A 42 -23.19 -20.72 20.19
C ILE A 42 -22.33 -20.23 21.35
N GLU A 43 -21.82 -21.15 22.14
CA GLU A 43 -20.89 -20.89 23.24
C GLU A 43 -19.45 -20.97 22.73
N TYR A 44 -18.67 -19.93 23.00
CA TYR A 44 -17.24 -19.82 22.71
C TYR A 44 -16.48 -19.81 24.04
N GLN A 45 -15.43 -20.61 24.15
CA GLN A 45 -14.60 -20.71 25.34
C GLN A 45 -13.18 -20.20 25.06
N PRO A 46 -12.95 -18.89 25.08
CA PRO A 46 -11.65 -18.35 24.84
C PRO A 46 -10.71 -18.56 26.02
N LYS A 47 -9.42 -18.78 25.70
CA LYS A 47 -8.36 -19.03 26.70
C LYS A 47 -7.11 -18.23 26.33
N THR A 48 -6.58 -17.46 27.28
CA THR A 48 -5.29 -16.75 27.08
C THR A 48 -4.14 -17.74 27.28
N ILE A 49 -3.27 -17.86 26.29
CA ILE A 49 -2.15 -18.80 26.27
C ILE A 49 -0.77 -18.15 26.41
N ALA A 50 -0.63 -16.92 25.96
CA ALA A 50 0.62 -16.17 26.01
C ALA A 50 0.36 -14.67 26.13
N GLU A 51 1.38 -13.92 26.56
CA GLU A 51 1.33 -12.46 26.62
C GLU A 51 2.70 -11.83 26.29
N ARG A 52 2.70 -10.58 25.84
CA ARG A 52 3.90 -9.73 25.80
C ARG A 52 3.53 -8.28 26.04
N ASN A 53 4.06 -7.71 27.14
CA ASN A 53 3.83 -6.31 27.53
C ASN A 53 2.35 -5.91 27.60
N GLY A 54 1.47 -6.85 28.02
CA GLY A 54 0.02 -6.64 28.11
C GLY A 54 -0.77 -6.93 26.83
N PHE A 55 -0.09 -7.27 25.73
CA PHE A 55 -0.73 -7.82 24.53
C PHE A 55 -0.94 -9.34 24.72
N GLN A 56 -2.14 -9.84 24.46
CA GLN A 56 -2.49 -11.23 24.76
C GLN A 56 -2.71 -12.08 23.50
N ILE A 57 -2.32 -13.35 23.58
CA ILE A 57 -2.70 -14.38 22.60
C ILE A 57 -3.80 -15.24 23.22
N ILE A 58 -4.93 -15.26 22.53
CA ILE A 58 -6.13 -15.98 22.97
C ILE A 58 -6.44 -17.06 21.95
N THR A 59 -6.73 -18.28 22.40
CA THR A 59 -7.21 -19.37 21.55
C THR A 59 -8.66 -19.69 21.88
N CYS A 60 -9.40 -20.17 20.91
CA CYS A 60 -10.77 -20.60 21.06
C CYS A 60 -11.04 -21.78 20.12
N ASP A 61 -11.30 -22.97 20.71
CA ASP A 61 -11.70 -24.12 19.92
C ASP A 61 -13.13 -23.94 19.44
N VAL A 62 -13.34 -24.18 18.15
CA VAL A 62 -14.63 -23.98 17.49
C VAL A 62 -15.01 -25.18 16.63
N ARG A 63 -16.33 -25.41 16.47
CA ARG A 63 -16.84 -26.46 15.57
C ARG A 63 -16.84 -26.00 14.09
N GLY A 64 -16.76 -24.72 13.84
CA GLY A 64 -16.72 -24.11 12.52
C GLY A 64 -16.20 -22.68 12.63
N ILE A 65 -15.47 -22.23 11.62
CA ILE A 65 -14.85 -20.89 11.61
C ILE A 65 -15.93 -19.80 11.69
N PRO A 66 -15.85 -18.89 12.69
CA PRO A 66 -16.83 -17.83 12.85
C PRO A 66 -16.74 -16.80 11.74
N THR A 67 -17.88 -16.28 11.30
CA THR A 67 -17.93 -15.19 10.32
C THR A 67 -17.43 -13.89 10.93
N THR A 68 -17.04 -12.93 10.09
CA THR A 68 -16.58 -11.60 10.53
C THR A 68 -17.61 -10.91 11.44
N THR A 69 -18.91 -11.11 11.19
CA THR A 69 -19.99 -10.54 12.01
C THR A 69 -19.99 -11.16 13.42
N VAL A 70 -19.80 -12.47 13.51
CA VAL A 70 -19.71 -13.19 14.80
C VAL A 70 -18.45 -12.75 15.54
N CYS A 71 -17.29 -12.66 14.85
CA CYS A 71 -16.05 -12.16 15.45
C CYS A 71 -16.21 -10.76 16.05
N LYS A 72 -16.94 -9.85 15.38
CA LYS A 72 -17.24 -8.51 15.94
C LYS A 72 -18.08 -8.57 17.21
N LYS A 73 -19.07 -9.46 17.28
CA LYS A 73 -19.88 -9.67 18.49
C LYS A 73 -19.04 -10.24 19.63
N ILE A 74 -18.12 -11.16 19.32
CA ILE A 74 -17.19 -11.73 20.31
C ILE A 74 -16.20 -10.65 20.78
N ASP A 75 -15.61 -9.84 19.90
CA ASP A 75 -14.69 -8.73 20.26
C ASP A 75 -15.33 -7.78 21.27
N ILE A 76 -16.60 -7.40 21.08
CA ILE A 76 -17.31 -6.52 22.02
C ILE A 76 -17.33 -7.11 23.45
N LYS A 77 -17.43 -8.42 23.56
CA LYS A 77 -17.43 -9.10 24.87
C LYS A 77 -16.02 -9.34 25.40
N LEU A 78 -15.06 -9.70 24.53
CA LEU A 78 -13.65 -9.92 24.90
C LEU A 78 -12.96 -8.66 25.43
N ARG A 79 -13.38 -7.46 25.00
CA ARG A 79 -12.83 -6.18 25.50
C ARG A 79 -12.90 -6.01 27.02
N ARG A 80 -13.75 -6.74 27.69
CA ARG A 80 -13.82 -6.71 29.16
C ARG A 80 -12.62 -7.38 29.82
N TRP A 81 -11.90 -8.25 29.07
CA TRP A 81 -10.80 -9.06 29.55
C TRP A 81 -9.47 -8.62 28.93
N ALA A 82 -9.47 -8.30 27.65
CA ALA A 82 -8.30 -7.90 26.90
C ALA A 82 -8.64 -6.82 25.88
N ASN A 83 -7.90 -5.72 25.89
CA ASN A 83 -8.06 -4.65 24.87
C ASN A 83 -7.24 -4.92 23.61
N ASP A 84 -6.07 -5.51 23.79
CA ASP A 84 -5.08 -5.72 22.75
C ASP A 84 -4.73 -7.22 22.72
N TYR A 85 -5.14 -7.91 21.67
CA TYR A 85 -4.99 -9.36 21.56
C TYR A 85 -4.99 -9.85 20.11
N ILE A 86 -4.51 -11.07 19.91
CA ILE A 86 -4.86 -11.93 18.78
C ILE A 86 -5.75 -13.03 19.32
N CYS A 87 -6.90 -13.28 18.67
CA CYS A 87 -7.74 -14.44 18.94
C CYS A 87 -7.62 -15.43 17.78
N ILE A 88 -7.24 -16.67 18.10
CA ILE A 88 -7.09 -17.77 17.13
C ILE A 88 -8.24 -18.73 17.33
N TYR A 89 -9.16 -18.77 16.37
CA TYR A 89 -10.23 -19.76 16.31
C TYR A 89 -9.72 -20.97 15.54
N ALA A 90 -9.67 -22.13 16.17
CA ALA A 90 -9.18 -23.36 15.58
C ALA A 90 -10.24 -24.45 15.61
N ILE A 91 -10.34 -25.24 14.54
CA ILE A 91 -11.17 -26.44 14.52
C ILE A 91 -10.30 -27.61 14.95
N PRO A 92 -10.55 -28.22 16.13
CA PRO A 92 -9.73 -29.29 16.65
C PRO A 92 -9.57 -30.46 15.68
N GLY A 93 -8.34 -30.94 15.54
CA GLY A 93 -8.02 -32.07 14.64
C GLY A 93 -7.93 -31.70 13.16
N THR A 94 -7.94 -30.43 12.83
CA THR A 94 -7.73 -29.92 11.45
C THR A 94 -6.65 -28.84 11.44
N GLU A 95 -6.16 -28.51 10.24
CA GLU A 95 -5.27 -27.36 10.02
C GLU A 95 -6.06 -26.07 9.70
N HIS A 96 -7.35 -25.99 10.06
CA HIS A 96 -8.19 -24.84 9.74
C HIS A 96 -8.29 -23.89 10.94
N HIS A 97 -7.70 -22.70 10.79
CA HIS A 97 -7.70 -21.65 11.80
C HIS A 97 -8.04 -20.28 11.23
N LEU A 98 -8.69 -19.45 12.05
CA LEU A 98 -8.92 -18.03 11.78
C LEU A 98 -8.22 -17.19 12.86
N TRP A 99 -7.26 -16.40 12.48
CA TRP A 99 -6.55 -15.47 13.34
C TRP A 99 -7.20 -14.10 13.22
N VAL A 100 -7.59 -13.53 14.34
CA VAL A 100 -8.31 -12.26 14.40
C VAL A 100 -7.57 -11.30 15.31
N ALA A 101 -7.13 -10.16 14.77
CA ALA A 101 -6.50 -9.08 15.53
C ALA A 101 -7.36 -7.82 15.46
N PRO A 102 -7.81 -7.26 16.61
CA PRO A 102 -8.43 -5.95 16.63
C PRO A 102 -7.35 -4.87 16.54
N ILE A 103 -7.35 -4.14 15.44
CA ILE A 103 -6.43 -3.03 15.19
C ILE A 103 -7.16 -1.71 15.40
N LYS A 104 -6.59 -0.85 16.24
CA LYS A 104 -7.11 0.49 16.51
C LYS A 104 -6.42 1.51 15.61
N THR A 105 -7.18 2.12 14.72
CA THR A 105 -6.76 3.30 13.96
C THR A 105 -7.19 4.57 14.66
N VAL A 106 -6.78 5.74 14.14
CA VAL A 106 -7.19 7.05 14.68
C VAL A 106 -8.72 7.21 14.69
N GLU A 107 -9.39 6.63 13.68
CA GLU A 107 -10.84 6.81 13.49
C GLU A 107 -11.69 5.68 14.09
N LYS A 108 -11.19 4.44 14.09
CA LYS A 108 -11.99 3.27 14.49
C LYS A 108 -11.14 2.07 14.91
N ARG A 109 -11.81 1.11 15.54
CA ARG A 109 -11.26 -0.23 15.81
C ARG A 109 -11.80 -1.19 14.76
N GLU A 110 -10.92 -1.84 14.02
CA GLU A 110 -11.25 -2.83 13.00
C GLU A 110 -10.72 -4.21 13.38
N LEU A 111 -11.45 -5.24 13.00
CA LEU A 111 -10.97 -6.62 13.10
C LEU A 111 -10.32 -7.01 11.78
N VAL A 112 -9.05 -7.31 11.82
CA VAL A 112 -8.31 -7.85 10.69
C VAL A 112 -8.12 -9.34 10.88
N THR A 113 -8.22 -10.11 9.80
CA THR A 113 -8.24 -11.56 9.86
C THR A 113 -7.23 -12.19 8.92
N ILE A 114 -6.61 -13.28 9.38
CA ILE A 114 -5.81 -14.19 8.54
C ILE A 114 -6.46 -15.56 8.67
N GLU A 115 -6.97 -16.12 7.58
CA GLU A 115 -7.52 -17.46 7.55
C GLU A 115 -6.49 -18.41 6.93
N TYR A 116 -6.25 -19.53 7.60
CA TYR A 116 -5.38 -20.60 7.17
C TYR A 116 -6.13 -21.93 7.12
N ASN A 117 -5.89 -22.69 6.09
CA ASN A 117 -6.38 -24.06 5.92
C ASN A 117 -5.39 -24.87 5.07
N GLU A 118 -5.58 -26.19 5.00
CA GLU A 118 -4.72 -27.13 4.26
C GLU A 118 -4.50 -26.78 2.78
N ALA A 119 -5.43 -26.04 2.16
CA ALA A 119 -5.30 -25.61 0.77
C ALA A 119 -4.32 -24.45 0.57
N ARG A 120 -3.90 -23.78 1.65
CA ARG A 120 -2.90 -22.70 1.62
C ARG A 120 -1.54 -23.22 2.06
N ALA A 121 -0.49 -22.82 1.34
CA ALA A 121 0.87 -23.13 1.77
C ALA A 121 1.15 -22.55 3.17
N ALA A 122 1.71 -23.36 4.07
CA ALA A 122 2.10 -22.93 5.42
C ALA A 122 3.08 -21.74 5.38
N ASP A 123 3.85 -21.59 4.31
CA ASP A 123 4.73 -20.47 4.04
C ASP A 123 4.03 -19.12 4.03
N PHE A 124 2.77 -19.08 3.61
CA PHE A 124 1.97 -17.85 3.68
C PHE A 124 1.76 -17.38 5.11
N LEU A 125 1.33 -18.27 6.00
CA LEU A 125 1.12 -17.93 7.41
C LEU A 125 2.45 -17.64 8.09
N PHE A 126 3.49 -18.44 7.81
CA PHE A 126 4.84 -18.23 8.30
C PHE A 126 5.34 -16.82 7.99
N SER A 127 5.29 -16.40 6.72
CA SER A 127 5.75 -15.06 6.30
C SER A 127 4.98 -13.92 6.97
N LYS A 128 3.73 -14.14 7.35
CA LYS A 128 2.90 -13.14 8.03
C LYS A 128 3.25 -13.00 9.51
N ILE A 129 3.50 -14.10 10.21
CA ILE A 129 3.63 -14.08 11.67
C ILE A 129 5.08 -14.20 12.16
N ASP A 130 6.05 -14.47 11.29
CA ASP A 130 7.47 -14.54 11.66
C ASP A 130 7.97 -13.24 12.34
N ASN A 131 7.48 -12.11 11.88
CA ASN A 131 7.76 -10.79 12.48
C ASN A 131 7.20 -10.61 13.91
N LEU A 132 6.35 -11.53 14.40
CA LEU A 132 5.88 -11.54 15.78
C LEU A 132 6.84 -12.29 16.72
N SER A 133 7.97 -12.78 16.22
CA SER A 133 9.02 -13.37 17.02
C SER A 133 9.84 -12.29 17.72
N PHE A 134 10.22 -12.56 18.96
CA PHE A 134 11.04 -11.67 19.80
C PHE A 134 12.24 -12.42 20.34
N ASP A 135 13.39 -11.77 20.38
CA ASP A 135 14.56 -12.30 21.06
C ASP A 135 14.36 -12.20 22.59
N LEU A 136 14.99 -13.12 23.34
CA LEU A 136 14.85 -13.19 24.79
C LEU A 136 15.34 -11.91 25.49
N ASP A 137 16.37 -11.26 24.93
CA ASP A 137 16.98 -10.04 25.47
C ASP A 137 16.39 -8.77 24.84
N GLU A 138 15.41 -8.89 23.97
CA GLU A 138 14.82 -7.74 23.28
C GLU A 138 13.91 -6.93 24.22
N LEU A 139 14.35 -5.71 24.53
CA LEU A 139 13.55 -4.75 25.29
C LEU A 139 12.48 -4.14 24.37
N THR A 140 11.25 -4.53 24.57
CA THR A 140 10.11 -4.05 23.80
C THR A 140 9.08 -3.36 24.67
N THR A 141 8.36 -2.42 24.10
CA THR A 141 7.17 -1.79 24.69
C THR A 141 5.90 -2.39 24.08
N ILE A 142 4.74 -2.11 24.66
CA ILE A 142 3.46 -2.50 24.06
C ILE A 142 3.26 -1.86 22.66
N MET A 143 3.86 -0.71 22.41
CA MET A 143 3.77 -0.05 21.10
C MET A 143 4.53 -0.83 20.04
N ASP A 144 5.71 -1.34 20.35
CA ASP A 144 6.50 -2.18 19.45
C ASP A 144 5.78 -3.48 19.11
N VAL A 145 5.13 -4.09 20.12
CA VAL A 145 4.31 -5.29 19.90
C VAL A 145 3.13 -4.97 18.98
N LYS A 146 2.41 -3.87 19.22
CA LYS A 146 1.29 -3.44 18.37
C LYS A 146 1.73 -3.12 16.93
N GLU A 147 2.88 -2.50 16.74
CA GLU A 147 3.41 -2.21 15.41
C GLU A 147 3.70 -3.50 14.63
N ARG A 148 4.34 -4.49 15.27
CA ARG A 148 4.55 -5.82 14.64
C ARG A 148 3.24 -6.53 14.32
N ILE A 149 2.26 -6.49 15.22
CA ILE A 149 0.93 -7.07 14.97
C ILE A 149 0.25 -6.36 13.79
N GLN A 150 0.30 -5.04 13.75
CA GLN A 150 -0.23 -4.29 12.61
C GLN A 150 0.42 -4.70 11.30
N GLY A 151 1.74 -4.86 11.27
CA GLY A 151 2.48 -5.35 10.11
C GLY A 151 2.06 -6.77 9.68
N ALA A 152 1.97 -7.70 10.64
CA ALA A 152 1.60 -9.09 10.37
C ALA A 152 0.16 -9.23 9.84
N PHE A 153 -0.77 -8.46 10.40
CA PHE A 153 -2.19 -8.45 10.03
C PHE A 153 -2.54 -7.39 8.99
N ALA A 154 -1.53 -6.73 8.44
CA ALA A 154 -1.76 -5.75 7.39
C ALA A 154 -2.68 -6.35 6.32
N VAL A 155 -3.75 -5.61 6.04
CA VAL A 155 -4.75 -5.99 5.03
C VAL A 155 -4.02 -6.31 3.74
N ASN A 156 -4.39 -7.40 3.13
CA ASN A 156 -3.80 -7.95 1.93
C ASN A 156 -3.56 -6.83 0.89
N SER A 157 -2.33 -6.37 0.76
CA SER A 157 -1.93 -5.35 -0.23
C SER A 157 -2.38 -5.75 -1.63
N GLU A 158 -2.42 -7.05 -1.90
CA GLU A 158 -2.95 -7.63 -3.13
C GLU A 158 -4.43 -7.32 -3.37
N LYS A 159 -5.28 -7.33 -2.34
CA LYS A 159 -6.69 -6.99 -2.49
C LYS A 159 -6.85 -5.50 -2.79
N ILE A 160 -6.16 -4.66 -2.04
CA ILE A 160 -6.17 -3.20 -2.27
C ILE A 160 -5.69 -2.90 -3.68
N THR A 161 -4.58 -3.52 -4.08
CA THR A 161 -4.03 -3.38 -5.43
C THR A 161 -5.01 -3.83 -6.51
N LYS A 162 -5.68 -4.97 -6.32
CA LYS A 162 -6.69 -5.48 -7.26
C LYS A 162 -7.92 -4.58 -7.33
N ASP A 163 -8.41 -4.09 -6.19
CA ASP A 163 -9.58 -3.20 -6.11
C ASP A 163 -9.27 -1.83 -6.75
N PHE A 164 -8.09 -1.26 -6.45
CA PHE A 164 -7.64 -0.03 -7.09
C PHE A 164 -7.47 -0.23 -8.60
N TYR A 165 -6.80 -1.30 -9.03
CA TYR A 165 -6.59 -1.59 -10.44
C TYR A 165 -7.90 -1.79 -11.21
N ALA A 166 -8.88 -2.49 -10.63
CA ALA A 166 -10.20 -2.66 -11.24
C ALA A 166 -10.92 -1.32 -11.42
N GLY A 167 -10.84 -0.41 -10.44
CA GLY A 167 -11.35 0.95 -10.54
C GLY A 167 -10.59 1.77 -11.58
N PHE A 168 -9.26 1.74 -11.52
CA PHE A 168 -8.38 2.46 -12.43
C PHE A 168 -8.61 2.05 -13.91
N LYS A 169 -8.81 0.77 -14.19
CA LYS A 169 -9.15 0.29 -15.53
C LYS A 169 -10.47 0.87 -16.07
N LYS A 170 -11.45 1.09 -15.20
CA LYS A 170 -12.72 1.76 -15.59
C LYS A 170 -12.49 3.23 -15.90
N GLU A 171 -11.67 3.90 -15.07
CA GLU A 171 -11.32 5.31 -15.30
C GLU A 171 -10.45 5.47 -16.54
N HIS A 172 -9.52 4.56 -16.82
CA HIS A 172 -8.74 4.55 -18.05
C HIS A 172 -9.64 4.52 -19.30
N LYS A 173 -10.60 3.58 -19.34
CA LYS A 173 -11.53 3.49 -20.46
C LYS A 173 -12.38 4.77 -20.63
N ALA A 174 -12.90 5.30 -19.53
CA ALA A 174 -13.69 6.52 -19.57
C ALA A 174 -12.87 7.76 -19.94
N PHE A 175 -11.64 7.86 -19.47
CA PHE A 175 -10.72 8.98 -19.78
C PHE A 175 -10.41 9.07 -21.26
N ALA A 176 -10.25 7.94 -21.95
CA ALA A 176 -10.02 7.88 -23.39
C ALA A 176 -11.12 8.60 -24.21
N ASP A 177 -12.36 8.56 -23.75
CA ASP A 177 -13.48 9.21 -24.46
C ASP A 177 -13.41 10.74 -24.42
N PHE A 178 -12.66 11.33 -23.48
CA PHE A 178 -12.46 12.78 -23.36
C PHE A 178 -11.25 13.33 -24.14
N ILE A 179 -10.46 12.44 -24.76
CA ILE A 179 -9.30 12.84 -25.56
C ILE A 179 -9.76 13.14 -26.99
N THR A 180 -9.34 14.28 -27.52
CA THR A 180 -9.56 14.72 -28.89
C THR A 180 -8.24 15.03 -29.59
N GLY A 181 -8.23 15.18 -30.91
CA GLY A 181 -7.05 15.55 -31.69
C GLY A 181 -6.07 14.39 -31.99
N ILE A 182 -6.44 13.16 -31.65
CA ILE A 182 -5.75 11.95 -32.14
C ILE A 182 -6.66 11.30 -33.17
N ASP A 183 -6.29 11.39 -34.43
CA ASP A 183 -6.99 10.73 -35.54
C ASP A 183 -6.57 9.27 -35.60
N ASP A 184 -7.34 8.44 -34.94
CA ASP A 184 -7.31 7.01 -35.22
C ASP A 184 -7.99 6.80 -36.55
N HIS A 185 -7.25 6.45 -37.56
CA HIS A 185 -7.70 6.32 -38.96
C HIS A 185 -9.07 5.64 -39.05
N ILE A 186 -10.02 6.33 -39.67
CA ILE A 186 -11.43 5.97 -39.83
C ILE A 186 -11.65 4.57 -40.47
N ILE A 187 -10.64 4.00 -41.13
CA ILE A 187 -10.72 2.75 -41.87
C ILE A 187 -10.51 1.50 -40.99
N VAL A 188 -9.79 1.64 -39.88
CA VAL A 188 -9.62 0.56 -38.90
C VAL A 188 -10.11 1.16 -37.57
N LYS A 189 -11.12 0.58 -36.96
CA LYS A 189 -11.59 0.93 -35.59
C LYS A 189 -10.52 0.66 -34.53
N ASP A 190 -9.33 1.19 -34.73
CA ASP A 190 -8.14 0.93 -33.93
C ASP A 190 -7.82 2.16 -33.08
N ASN A 191 -8.40 2.22 -31.91
CA ASN A 191 -8.15 3.26 -30.90
C ASN A 191 -6.81 3.08 -30.18
N ARG A 192 -5.81 2.38 -30.77
CA ARG A 192 -4.54 2.07 -30.08
C ARG A 192 -3.78 3.30 -29.63
N ASN A 193 -3.61 4.30 -30.51
CA ASN A 193 -2.89 5.54 -30.18
C ASN A 193 -3.58 6.31 -29.04
N LYS A 194 -4.89 6.41 -29.11
CA LYS A 194 -5.69 7.08 -28.09
C LYS A 194 -5.62 6.35 -26.74
N GLN A 195 -5.72 5.02 -26.74
CA GLN A 195 -5.55 4.20 -25.54
C GLN A 195 -4.13 4.26 -24.99
N TRP A 196 -3.13 4.24 -25.87
CA TRP A 196 -1.74 4.39 -25.47
C TRP A 196 -1.49 5.77 -24.83
N TYR A 197 -1.98 6.83 -25.45
CA TYR A 197 -1.86 8.18 -24.88
C TYR A 197 -2.59 8.33 -23.55
N THR A 198 -3.76 7.70 -23.43
CA THR A 198 -4.47 7.60 -22.14
C THR A 198 -3.58 6.98 -21.07
N SER A 199 -2.91 5.87 -21.38
CA SER A 199 -2.00 5.22 -20.43
C SER A 199 -0.84 6.14 -20.03
N VAL A 200 -0.22 6.85 -20.98
CA VAL A 200 0.85 7.82 -20.71
C VAL A 200 0.34 8.91 -19.76
N MET A 201 -0.82 9.49 -20.07
CA MET A 201 -1.40 10.58 -19.28
C MET A 201 -1.77 10.14 -17.87
N LEU A 202 -2.43 8.99 -17.72
CA LEU A 202 -2.85 8.48 -16.41
C LEU A 202 -1.63 8.12 -15.55
N ASN A 203 -0.57 7.57 -16.15
CA ASN A 203 0.67 7.27 -15.43
C ASN A 203 1.35 8.55 -14.92
N ARG A 204 1.44 9.60 -15.76
CA ARG A 204 1.94 10.91 -15.34
C ARG A 204 1.12 11.51 -14.23
N LEU A 205 -0.21 11.51 -14.37
CA LEU A 205 -1.12 12.06 -13.35
C LEU A 205 -1.08 11.29 -12.04
N MET A 206 -1.02 9.96 -12.10
CA MET A 206 -0.91 9.12 -10.91
C MET A 206 0.38 9.41 -10.14
N PHE A 207 1.49 9.56 -10.86
CA PHE A 207 2.77 9.94 -10.26
C PHE A 207 2.73 11.36 -9.68
N CYS A 208 2.20 12.35 -10.41
CA CYS A 208 2.03 13.71 -9.90
C CYS A 208 1.13 13.74 -8.66
N TYR A 209 0.06 12.94 -8.67
CA TYR A 209 -0.84 12.83 -7.53
C TYR A 209 -0.14 12.27 -6.29
N PHE A 210 0.75 11.31 -6.50
CA PHE A 210 1.55 10.73 -5.44
C PHE A 210 2.52 11.75 -4.83
N ILE A 211 3.28 12.49 -5.65
CA ILE A 211 4.24 13.49 -5.19
C ILE A 211 3.57 14.72 -4.57
N GLN A 212 2.38 15.14 -5.04
CA GLN A 212 1.65 16.25 -4.41
C GLN A 212 1.20 15.88 -2.99
N LYS A 213 0.74 14.65 -2.75
CA LYS A 213 0.35 14.20 -1.39
C LYS A 213 1.53 14.18 -0.42
N LYS A 214 2.74 14.32 -0.91
CA LYS A 214 3.97 14.54 -0.14
C LYS A 214 4.39 16.01 -0.04
N GLY A 215 3.63 16.92 -0.64
CA GLY A 215 3.95 18.34 -0.65
C GLY A 215 5.11 18.72 -1.59
N PHE A 216 5.50 17.84 -2.53
CA PHE A 216 6.59 18.16 -3.46
C PHE A 216 6.15 19.11 -4.58
N LEU A 217 4.87 19.32 -4.79
CA LEU A 217 4.33 20.32 -5.70
C LEU A 217 3.94 21.56 -4.88
N ASP A 218 4.80 22.54 -4.83
CA ASP A 218 4.63 23.81 -4.14
C ASP A 218 4.16 23.70 -2.66
N SER A 219 4.59 22.64 -1.97
CA SER A 219 4.16 22.32 -0.60
C SER A 219 2.64 22.13 -0.43
N ASP A 220 1.91 21.90 -1.52
CA ASP A 220 0.46 21.76 -1.53
C ASP A 220 0.02 20.32 -1.82
N THR A 221 -0.70 19.73 -0.88
CA THR A 221 -1.22 18.35 -1.00
C THR A 221 -2.42 18.21 -1.93
N ASP A 222 -3.00 19.33 -2.39
CA ASP A 222 -4.13 19.39 -3.31
C ASP A 222 -3.85 20.28 -4.54
N TYR A 223 -2.56 20.38 -4.89
CA TYR A 223 -2.04 21.24 -5.94
C TYR A 223 -2.78 21.11 -7.28
N LEU A 224 -2.92 19.90 -7.80
CA LEU A 224 -3.59 19.66 -9.09
C LEU A 224 -5.07 20.04 -9.07
N GLN A 225 -5.77 19.75 -7.99
CA GLN A 225 -7.19 20.10 -7.83
C GLN A 225 -7.38 21.62 -7.73
N LYS A 226 -6.47 22.32 -7.04
CA LYS A 226 -6.50 23.79 -6.96
C LYS A 226 -6.25 24.42 -8.32
N LYS A 227 -5.21 23.96 -9.02
CA LYS A 227 -4.88 24.45 -10.37
C LYS A 227 -5.98 24.19 -11.39
N LEU A 228 -6.64 23.03 -11.32
CA LEU A 228 -7.81 22.75 -12.16
C LEU A 228 -8.96 23.76 -11.89
N ARG A 229 -9.23 24.06 -10.62
CA ARG A 229 -10.24 25.06 -10.24
C ARG A 229 -9.87 26.46 -10.74
N GLU A 230 -8.62 26.88 -10.58
CA GLU A 230 -8.11 28.16 -11.06
C GLU A 230 -8.30 28.31 -12.58
N VAL A 231 -7.85 27.31 -13.36
CA VAL A 231 -8.01 27.31 -14.82
C VAL A 231 -9.49 27.41 -15.20
N ARG A 232 -10.37 26.69 -14.51
CA ARG A 232 -11.81 26.73 -14.80
C ARG A 232 -12.46 28.05 -14.43
N GLN A 233 -12.03 28.73 -13.39
CA GLN A 233 -12.53 30.06 -13.00
C GLN A 233 -12.12 31.12 -14.02
N GLN A 234 -10.89 31.07 -14.52
CA GLN A 234 -10.38 31.99 -15.56
C GLN A 234 -11.14 31.85 -16.90
N LYS A 235 -11.78 30.69 -17.16
CA LYS A 235 -12.59 30.46 -18.35
C LYS A 235 -13.80 31.40 -18.49
N GLY A 236 -14.28 32.01 -17.40
CA GLY A 236 -15.48 32.86 -17.42
C GLY A 236 -15.28 34.22 -18.06
N GLU A 237 -14.06 34.79 -18.04
CA GLU A 237 -13.81 36.19 -18.40
C GLU A 237 -13.37 36.40 -19.86
N ASN A 238 -12.68 35.45 -20.48
CA ASN A 238 -12.24 35.54 -21.87
C ASN A 238 -12.42 34.21 -22.58
N ARG A 239 -13.36 34.10 -23.46
CA ARG A 239 -13.80 32.91 -24.22
C ARG A 239 -12.73 32.19 -25.06
N PHE A 240 -11.45 32.49 -24.94
CA PHE A 240 -10.34 31.74 -25.54
C PHE A 240 -9.86 30.66 -24.60
N PHE A 241 -10.46 29.48 -24.72
CA PHE A 241 -10.22 28.36 -23.83
C PHE A 241 -8.97 27.59 -24.20
N LYS A 242 -8.04 27.58 -23.26
CA LYS A 242 -7.16 26.43 -23.12
C LYS A 242 -7.77 25.53 -22.04
N SER A 243 -7.93 24.22 -22.33
CA SER A 243 -8.28 23.19 -21.34
C SER A 243 -7.24 23.16 -20.21
N PHE A 244 -7.55 22.51 -19.11
CA PHE A 244 -6.56 22.26 -18.05
C PHE A 244 -5.33 21.53 -18.59
N TYR A 245 -5.53 20.61 -19.55
CA TYR A 245 -4.42 19.95 -20.23
C TYR A 245 -3.50 20.94 -20.96
N ARG A 246 -4.03 21.73 -21.90
CA ARG A 246 -3.22 22.66 -22.71
C ARG A 246 -2.79 23.92 -21.95
N GLY A 247 -3.61 24.41 -21.05
CA GLY A 247 -3.34 25.63 -20.30
C GLY A 247 -2.38 25.44 -19.14
N PHE A 248 -2.30 24.23 -18.59
CA PHE A 248 -1.56 23.98 -17.37
C PHE A 248 -0.71 22.70 -17.43
N LEU A 249 -1.31 21.51 -17.61
CA LEU A 249 -0.60 20.24 -17.43
C LEU A 249 0.56 20.03 -18.39
N SER A 250 0.39 20.38 -19.68
CA SER A 250 1.46 20.22 -20.66
C SER A 250 2.72 20.98 -20.26
N ARG A 251 2.56 22.23 -19.80
CA ARG A 251 3.69 23.04 -19.31
C ARG A 251 4.24 22.54 -17.98
N LEU A 252 3.38 22.08 -17.08
CA LEU A 252 3.84 21.46 -15.83
C LEU A 252 4.73 20.25 -16.11
N PHE A 253 4.38 19.41 -17.08
CA PHE A 253 5.17 18.23 -17.43
C PHE A 253 6.48 18.59 -18.10
N HIS A 254 6.43 19.40 -19.17
CA HIS A 254 7.60 19.64 -20.04
C HIS A 254 8.50 20.74 -19.50
N ASP A 255 7.93 21.86 -19.08
CA ASP A 255 8.69 23.03 -18.63
C ASP A 255 8.94 22.99 -17.10
N GLY A 256 8.13 22.24 -16.35
CA GLY A 256 8.26 22.08 -14.90
C GLY A 256 9.03 20.80 -14.54
N LEU A 257 8.34 19.67 -14.48
CA LEU A 257 8.89 18.41 -13.97
C LEU A 257 10.08 17.87 -14.79
N ASN A 258 10.14 18.18 -16.08
CA ASN A 258 11.23 17.76 -16.97
C ASN A 258 12.38 18.79 -17.10
N ALA A 259 12.25 19.97 -16.53
CA ALA A 259 13.27 21.02 -16.61
C ALA A 259 14.12 21.09 -15.33
N PRO A 260 15.47 21.08 -15.42
CA PRO A 260 16.34 21.13 -14.24
C PRO A 260 16.37 22.52 -13.55
N SER A 261 15.89 23.55 -14.23
CA SER A 261 15.77 24.91 -13.68
C SER A 261 14.56 25.61 -14.27
N HIS A 262 13.98 26.52 -13.52
CA HIS A 262 12.78 27.25 -13.89
C HIS A 262 13.05 28.75 -14.00
N SER A 263 12.30 29.43 -14.86
CA SER A 263 12.30 30.90 -14.90
C SER A 263 11.45 31.46 -13.75
N GLU A 264 11.74 32.71 -13.38
CA GLU A 264 10.92 33.42 -12.37
C GLU A 264 9.44 33.50 -12.78
N GLU A 265 9.15 33.69 -14.09
CA GLU A 265 7.80 33.67 -14.63
C GLU A 265 7.12 32.32 -14.41
N PHE A 266 7.84 31.21 -14.62
CA PHE A 266 7.32 29.87 -14.37
C PHE A 266 7.01 29.67 -12.89
N GLU A 267 7.94 29.99 -11.99
CA GLU A 267 7.76 29.84 -10.54
C GLU A 267 6.59 30.69 -10.00
N ASN A 268 6.38 31.89 -10.52
CA ASN A 268 5.24 32.73 -10.16
C ASN A 268 3.88 32.11 -10.51
N ASN A 269 3.81 31.36 -11.61
CA ASN A 269 2.55 30.75 -12.08
C ASN A 269 2.32 29.32 -11.55
N TYR A 270 3.41 28.57 -11.40
CA TYR A 270 3.37 27.14 -11.04
C TYR A 270 3.82 26.84 -9.61
N GLY A 271 4.51 27.77 -8.95
CA GLY A 271 5.14 27.55 -7.67
C GLY A 271 6.45 26.75 -7.78
N ARG A 272 6.90 26.19 -6.67
CA ARG A 272 8.12 25.39 -6.61
C ARG A 272 7.85 23.97 -7.07
N ILE A 273 8.35 23.64 -8.25
CA ILE A 273 8.20 22.33 -8.89
C ILE A 273 9.55 21.60 -8.89
N PRO A 274 9.65 20.35 -8.44
CA PRO A 274 10.90 19.59 -8.47
C PRO A 274 11.25 19.14 -9.89
N TYR A 275 12.54 19.07 -10.19
CA TYR A 275 13.02 18.39 -11.40
C TYR A 275 12.99 16.87 -11.21
N LEU A 276 12.36 16.16 -12.14
CA LEU A 276 12.24 14.70 -12.14
C LEU A 276 12.92 14.14 -13.38
N ASN A 277 14.18 13.75 -13.22
CA ASN A 277 14.95 13.15 -14.30
C ASN A 277 14.53 11.69 -14.50
N GLY A 278 13.96 11.35 -15.65
CA GLY A 278 13.57 9.95 -15.90
C GLY A 278 12.73 9.70 -17.16
N GLY A 279 12.59 10.67 -18.04
CA GLY A 279 11.90 10.49 -19.35
C GLY A 279 10.37 10.37 -19.26
N MET A 280 9.79 10.22 -18.06
CA MET A 280 8.33 10.12 -17.90
C MET A 280 7.61 11.39 -18.36
N PHE A 281 8.23 12.54 -18.17
CA PHE A 281 7.69 13.85 -18.48
C PHE A 281 8.25 14.46 -19.77
N ASP A 282 9.05 13.70 -20.53
CA ASP A 282 9.47 14.09 -21.87
C ASP A 282 8.27 14.22 -22.80
N GLU A 283 8.39 15.10 -23.80
CA GLU A 283 7.36 15.19 -24.84
C GLU A 283 7.24 13.85 -25.59
N HIS A 284 6.10 13.18 -25.42
CA HIS A 284 5.86 11.87 -26.01
C HIS A 284 5.74 11.94 -27.53
N GLN A 285 6.07 10.85 -28.24
CA GLN A 285 6.00 10.83 -29.72
C GLN A 285 4.59 11.20 -30.23
N LEU A 286 3.53 10.74 -29.58
CA LEU A 286 2.16 11.10 -29.94
C LEU A 286 1.88 12.61 -29.77
N GLU A 287 2.49 13.28 -28.79
CA GLU A 287 2.37 14.74 -28.61
C GLU A 287 3.10 15.50 -29.71
N LYS A 288 4.17 14.92 -30.27
CA LYS A 288 4.89 15.46 -31.44
C LYS A 288 4.12 15.29 -32.72
N ASP A 289 3.48 14.13 -32.91
CA ASP A 289 2.76 13.75 -34.12
C ASP A 289 1.38 14.43 -34.19
N TYR A 290 0.70 14.59 -33.06
CA TYR A 290 -0.65 15.15 -32.95
C TYR A 290 -0.66 16.45 -32.15
N LYS A 291 -0.35 17.56 -32.78
CA LYS A 291 -0.27 18.86 -32.09
C LYS A 291 -1.61 19.40 -31.57
N ASP A 292 -2.71 18.81 -32.03
CA ASP A 292 -4.05 19.22 -31.69
C ASP A 292 -4.67 18.37 -30.56
N ILE A 293 -3.89 17.51 -29.92
CA ILE A 293 -4.35 16.77 -28.75
C ILE A 293 -4.90 17.72 -27.71
N ASP A 294 -6.11 17.44 -27.26
CA ASP A 294 -6.73 18.10 -26.11
C ASP A 294 -7.54 17.12 -25.27
N ILE A 295 -7.71 17.46 -23.99
CA ILE A 295 -8.43 16.62 -23.02
C ILE A 295 -9.40 17.52 -22.27
N ALA A 296 -10.68 17.14 -22.27
CA ALA A 296 -11.70 17.89 -21.58
C ALA A 296 -11.50 17.88 -20.06
N ASP A 297 -11.79 19.00 -19.38
CA ASP A 297 -11.58 19.18 -17.94
C ASP A 297 -12.35 18.16 -17.08
N GLU A 298 -13.49 17.68 -17.58
CA GLU A 298 -14.34 16.67 -16.94
C GLU A 298 -13.60 15.34 -16.72
N ALA A 299 -12.64 15.01 -17.59
CA ALA A 299 -11.79 13.84 -17.43
C ALA A 299 -10.97 13.92 -16.14
N PHE A 300 -10.38 15.08 -15.88
CA PHE A 300 -9.55 15.31 -14.70
C PHE A 300 -10.38 15.38 -13.41
N ILE A 301 -11.55 16.01 -13.44
CA ILE A 301 -12.47 16.02 -12.30
C ILE A 301 -12.78 14.59 -11.88
N ARG A 302 -13.24 13.79 -12.85
CA ARG A 302 -13.61 12.40 -12.62
C ARG A 302 -12.43 11.56 -12.09
N LEU A 303 -11.24 11.75 -12.66
CA LEU A 303 -10.04 11.02 -12.26
C LEU A 303 -9.60 11.40 -10.85
N PHE A 304 -9.60 12.69 -10.50
CA PHE A 304 -9.24 13.16 -9.17
C PHE A 304 -10.25 12.72 -8.12
N ASP A 305 -11.54 12.72 -8.44
CA ASP A 305 -12.59 12.15 -7.59
C ASP A 305 -12.37 10.63 -7.34
N PHE A 306 -11.82 9.91 -8.31
CA PHE A 306 -11.44 8.52 -8.11
C PHE A 306 -10.20 8.40 -7.21
N PHE A 307 -9.17 9.21 -7.43
CA PHE A 307 -7.94 9.20 -6.65
C PHE A 307 -8.18 9.61 -5.19
N ASP A 308 -9.06 10.57 -4.92
CA ASP A 308 -9.40 11.04 -3.58
C ASP A 308 -10.14 9.99 -2.71
N LYS A 309 -10.64 8.91 -3.31
CA LYS A 309 -11.19 7.76 -2.57
C LYS A 309 -10.12 6.92 -1.89
N TRP A 310 -8.85 7.13 -2.22
CA TRP A 310 -7.70 6.35 -1.76
C TRP A 310 -6.75 7.22 -0.95
N ARG A 311 -6.02 6.59 -0.04
CA ARG A 311 -4.99 7.26 0.75
C ARG A 311 -3.63 7.02 0.11
N TRP A 312 -2.94 8.08 -0.28
CA TRP A 312 -1.65 8.03 -0.95
C TRP A 312 -0.51 8.28 0.03
N HIS A 313 0.46 7.36 0.13
CA HIS A 313 1.63 7.52 1.00
C HIS A 313 2.85 6.78 0.46
N LEU A 314 4.05 7.26 0.84
CA LEU A 314 5.34 6.65 0.48
C LEU A 314 5.72 5.49 1.41
N ASP A 315 5.09 5.41 2.56
CA ASP A 315 5.41 4.40 3.54
C ASP A 315 4.88 3.05 3.06
N THR A 316 5.75 2.06 2.93
CA THR A 316 5.39 0.69 2.60
C THR A 316 4.71 -0.02 3.76
N ARG A 317 4.77 0.57 4.97
CA ARG A 317 4.02 0.06 6.13
C ARG A 317 2.53 0.18 5.86
N ILE A 318 1.86 -0.94 5.87
CA ILE A 318 0.44 -1.04 5.54
C ILE A 318 -0.36 -0.55 6.73
N THR A 319 -1.14 0.49 6.53
CA THR A 319 -2.12 0.92 7.53
C THR A 319 -3.41 0.09 7.43
N ALA A 320 -4.15 -0.01 8.52
CA ALA A 320 -5.38 -0.83 8.57
C ALA A 320 -6.56 -0.25 7.75
N SER A 321 -6.34 0.80 6.94
CA SER A 321 -7.44 1.51 6.26
C SER A 321 -8.04 0.73 5.07
N GLY A 322 -7.31 -0.23 4.53
CA GLY A 322 -7.75 -0.98 3.34
C GLY A 322 -7.91 -0.15 2.07
N LYS A 323 -7.38 1.09 2.06
CA LYS A 323 -7.43 2.04 0.93
C LYS A 323 -6.09 2.71 0.65
N ASP A 324 -5.02 2.14 1.16
CA ASP A 324 -3.70 2.71 1.06
C ASP A 324 -3.05 2.39 -0.28
N ILE A 325 -2.62 3.44 -0.99
CA ILE A 325 -1.86 3.35 -2.22
C ILE A 325 -0.43 3.72 -1.92
N ASN A 326 0.46 2.77 -2.05
CA ASN A 326 1.90 2.89 -1.86
C ASN A 326 2.65 2.67 -3.20
N PRO A 327 3.97 2.81 -3.24
CA PRO A 327 4.77 2.61 -4.45
C PRO A 327 4.59 1.24 -5.12
N ASP A 328 4.33 0.16 -4.35
CA ASP A 328 4.16 -1.19 -4.90
C ASP A 328 2.90 -1.30 -5.75
N VAL A 329 1.82 -0.60 -5.33
CA VAL A 329 0.58 -0.52 -6.12
C VAL A 329 0.85 0.18 -7.45
N LEU A 330 1.66 1.25 -7.44
CA LEU A 330 2.06 1.95 -8.67
C LEU A 330 2.89 1.03 -9.58
N GLY A 331 3.89 0.34 -9.02
CA GLY A 331 4.70 -0.63 -9.73
C GLY A 331 3.86 -1.72 -10.41
N TYR A 332 2.89 -2.29 -9.67
CA TYR A 332 1.96 -3.26 -10.22
C TYR A 332 1.13 -2.71 -11.39
N ILE A 333 0.63 -1.48 -11.29
CA ILE A 333 -0.16 -0.85 -12.35
C ILE A 333 0.69 -0.63 -13.59
N PHE A 334 1.89 -0.06 -13.42
CA PHE A 334 2.81 0.13 -14.54
C PHE A 334 3.14 -1.19 -15.23
N GLU A 335 3.40 -2.25 -14.47
CA GLU A 335 3.63 -3.58 -15.00
C GLU A 335 2.44 -4.12 -15.80
N GLN A 336 1.20 -3.91 -15.34
CA GLN A 336 -0.02 -4.37 -16.03
C GLN A 336 -0.26 -3.63 -17.36
N TYR A 337 0.23 -2.38 -17.50
CA TYR A 337 0.07 -1.60 -18.72
C TYR A 337 1.21 -1.77 -19.74
N ILE A 338 2.28 -2.49 -19.38
CA ILE A 338 3.31 -2.87 -20.36
C ILE A 338 2.69 -3.96 -21.26
N ASN A 339 2.32 -3.56 -22.47
CA ASN A 339 1.90 -4.52 -23.50
C ASN A 339 3.08 -5.45 -23.82
N ASP A 340 2.78 -6.73 -24.04
CA ASP A 340 3.78 -7.74 -24.38
C ASP A 340 4.86 -8.04 -23.32
N ARG A 341 4.59 -7.71 -22.04
CA ARG A 341 5.54 -7.95 -20.93
C ARG A 341 6.07 -9.40 -20.89
N ALA A 342 5.22 -10.38 -21.21
CA ALA A 342 5.61 -11.78 -21.22
C ALA A 342 6.61 -12.09 -22.34
N GLN A 343 6.50 -11.42 -23.48
CA GLN A 343 7.42 -11.57 -24.62
C GLN A 343 8.74 -10.81 -24.38
N MET A 344 8.66 -9.66 -23.69
CA MET A 344 9.83 -8.82 -23.39
C MET A 344 10.54 -9.22 -22.09
N GLY A 345 9.95 -10.11 -21.28
CA GLY A 345 10.48 -10.46 -19.96
C GLY A 345 10.51 -9.28 -18.99
N ALA A 346 9.67 -8.26 -19.21
CA ALA A 346 9.64 -7.04 -18.42
C ALA A 346 8.77 -7.24 -17.18
N TYR A 347 9.43 -7.40 -16.04
CA TYR A 347 8.80 -7.52 -14.72
C TYR A 347 9.42 -6.51 -13.76
N TYR A 348 8.62 -5.92 -12.89
CA TYR A 348 9.13 -5.11 -11.80
C TYR A 348 9.88 -5.98 -10.80
N THR A 349 11.02 -5.48 -10.32
CA THR A 349 11.79 -6.18 -9.30
C THR A 349 11.04 -6.11 -7.98
N LYS A 350 10.81 -7.26 -7.34
CA LYS A 350 10.11 -7.35 -6.07
C LYS A 350 10.88 -6.69 -4.93
N GLU A 351 10.16 -6.25 -3.91
CA GLU A 351 10.68 -5.52 -2.76
C GLU A 351 11.80 -6.29 -2.04
N ASP A 352 11.63 -7.59 -1.81
CA ASP A 352 12.63 -8.46 -1.18
C ASP A 352 13.98 -8.46 -1.91
N ILE A 353 13.95 -8.41 -3.25
CA ILE A 353 15.16 -8.34 -4.08
C ILE A 353 15.79 -6.94 -4.00
N THR A 354 14.98 -5.89 -4.10
CA THR A 354 15.47 -4.51 -4.01
C THR A 354 16.03 -4.19 -2.63
N GLU A 355 15.40 -4.70 -1.57
CA GLU A 355 15.89 -4.60 -0.20
C GLU A 355 17.25 -5.33 -0.05
N TYR A 356 17.35 -6.56 -0.59
CA TYR A 356 18.61 -7.32 -0.57
C TYR A 356 19.74 -6.55 -1.28
N ILE A 357 19.47 -6.00 -2.47
CA ILE A 357 20.44 -5.17 -3.21
C ILE A 357 20.80 -3.92 -2.40
N GLY A 358 19.82 -3.25 -1.82
CA GLY A 358 20.03 -2.07 -0.98
C GLY A 358 20.97 -2.36 0.19
N LYS A 359 20.66 -3.40 0.95
CA LYS A 359 21.44 -3.80 2.14
C LYS A 359 22.84 -4.32 1.83
N ASN A 360 23.00 -5.09 0.75
CA ASN A 360 24.25 -5.80 0.49
C ASN A 360 25.17 -5.13 -0.56
N CYS A 361 24.65 -4.18 -1.34
CA CYS A 361 25.42 -3.50 -2.36
C CYS A 361 25.46 -1.98 -2.15
N ILE A 362 24.29 -1.32 -1.99
CA ILE A 362 24.23 0.14 -1.97
C ILE A 362 24.75 0.69 -0.63
N ILE A 363 24.25 0.19 0.49
CA ILE A 363 24.65 0.66 1.82
C ILE A 363 26.15 0.42 2.06
N PRO A 364 26.71 -0.78 1.84
CA PRO A 364 28.15 -0.99 1.97
C PRO A 364 28.98 -0.08 1.07
N PHE A 365 28.57 0.10 -0.19
CA PHE A 365 29.26 1.01 -1.10
C PHE A 365 29.27 2.46 -0.59
N LEU A 366 28.15 2.94 -0.03
CA LEU A 366 28.10 4.28 0.56
C LEU A 366 29.02 4.40 1.77
N PHE A 367 29.00 3.40 2.66
CA PHE A 367 29.91 3.37 3.82
C PHE A 367 31.39 3.36 3.40
N ASP A 368 31.76 2.54 2.41
CA ASP A 368 33.13 2.51 1.90
C ASP A 368 33.57 3.86 1.33
N ARG A 369 32.66 4.56 0.62
CA ARG A 369 32.94 5.91 0.09
C ARG A 369 33.05 6.96 1.18
N VAL A 370 32.18 6.93 2.18
CA VAL A 370 32.25 7.86 3.32
C VAL A 370 33.53 7.62 4.12
N LYS A 371 33.90 6.35 4.37
CA LYS A 371 35.13 5.99 5.08
C LYS A 371 36.39 6.53 4.40
N VAL A 372 36.43 6.56 3.06
CA VAL A 372 37.54 7.16 2.30
C VAL A 372 37.62 8.67 2.49
N ASN A 373 36.48 9.36 2.58
CA ASN A 373 36.41 10.81 2.70
C ASN A 373 36.47 11.32 4.15
N MET A 374 36.09 10.49 5.10
CA MET A 374 36.00 10.78 6.54
C MET A 374 36.63 9.65 7.37
N PRO A 375 37.96 9.39 7.23
CA PRO A 375 38.58 8.20 7.84
C PRO A 375 38.57 8.25 9.37
N ASP A 376 38.58 9.45 9.97
CA ASP A 376 38.69 9.62 11.43
C ASP A 376 37.40 9.18 12.15
N GLU A 377 36.23 9.39 11.53
CA GLU A 377 34.91 8.97 12.07
C GLU A 377 34.68 7.45 12.01
N PHE A 378 35.51 6.75 11.22
CA PHE A 378 35.49 5.30 11.08
C PHE A 378 36.68 4.61 11.72
N SER A 379 37.51 5.33 12.48
CA SER A 379 38.58 4.74 13.27
C SER A 379 38.00 3.97 14.46
N ILE A 380 38.71 2.91 14.88
CA ILE A 380 38.30 2.04 16.01
C ILE A 380 38.28 2.81 17.33
N ASP A 381 38.91 3.95 17.39
CA ASP A 381 39.00 4.85 18.55
C ASP A 381 38.05 6.06 18.48
N GLY A 382 37.16 6.10 17.49
CA GLY A 382 36.14 7.13 17.28
C GLY A 382 34.74 6.75 17.74
#